data_a2a068fc21b237797df3a85d220641de
#
_entry.id   a2a068fc21b237797df3a85d220641de
#
_cell.length_a   1.000
_cell.length_b   1.000
_cell.length_c   1.000
_cell.angle_alpha   90.00
_cell.angle_beta   90.00
_cell.angle_gamma   90.00
#
_symmetry.space_group_name_H-M   'P 1'
#
loop_
_entity.id
_entity.type
_entity.pdbx_description
1 polymer ?
#
loop_
_entity_poly.entity_id
_entity_poly.type
_entity_poly.pdbx_seq_one_letter_code
_entity_poly.pdbx_strand_id
1 'polypeptide(L)'
;MNSTRLILHKRKSHKTLWFGLLGATVVIVGSILFGYAQGQKKEAEKMNPNKAVPGDAELRTKLTKDQYRVTRECGTETPFQNAYWDNHRAGIYVDLITGQPLFSSLDKFDSGTGWPSFTKPISKDKVVEKRDSSHGMERTEVRSSKSDSHLGHVFEDGPAPTGQRYCVNSAALRFIPVEKLKEEGYGEYLALFPQSESQNNQP
;
A
#
# COMPACT_ATOMS: atom_id res chain seq x y z
N MET A 1 61.49 -74.96 -9.36
CA MET A 1 61.92 -73.76 -8.58
C MET A 1 61.12 -72.58 -9.11
N ASN A 2 59.95 -72.30 -8.51
CA ASN A 2 59.09 -71.14 -8.86
C ASN A 2 58.75 -70.38 -7.61
N SER A 3 59.23 -69.18 -7.56
CA SER A 3 59.02 -68.23 -6.44
C SER A 3 57.81 -67.35 -6.77
N THR A 4 56.71 -67.56 -6.06
CA THR A 4 55.47 -66.76 -6.21
C THR A 4 55.56 -65.56 -5.29
N ARG A 5 55.59 -64.32 -5.83
CA ARG A 5 55.49 -63.08 -5.09
C ARG A 5 54.02 -62.73 -4.79
N LEU A 6 53.70 -62.66 -3.53
CA LEU A 6 52.43 -62.15 -3.03
C LEU A 6 52.43 -60.59 -3.12
N ILE A 7 51.47 -60.03 -3.88
CA ILE A 7 51.23 -58.59 -3.95
C ILE A 7 50.13 -58.24 -2.96
N LEU A 8 50.47 -57.55 -1.85
CA LEU A 8 49.50 -57.00 -0.91
C LEU A 8 48.86 -55.75 -1.51
N HIS A 9 47.56 -55.79 -1.80
CA HIS A 9 46.77 -54.59 -2.14
C HIS A 9 46.37 -53.86 -0.86
N LYS A 10 46.89 -52.65 -0.70
CA LYS A 10 46.57 -51.74 0.40
C LYS A 10 45.23 -51.06 0.08
N ARG A 11 44.14 -51.46 0.75
CA ARG A 11 42.83 -50.79 0.73
C ARG A 11 42.93 -49.43 1.35
N LYS A 12 42.81 -48.33 0.54
CA LYS A 12 42.62 -46.97 1.02
C LYS A 12 41.18 -46.83 1.56
N SER A 13 41.03 -46.49 2.83
CA SER A 13 39.76 -46.17 3.49
C SER A 13 39.29 -44.80 3.06
N HIS A 14 38.17 -44.71 2.33
CA HIS A 14 37.44 -43.48 2.09
C HIS A 14 36.45 -43.21 3.22
N LYS A 15 36.96 -42.70 4.34
CA LYS A 15 36.10 -42.11 5.38
C LYS A 15 36.56 -40.67 5.58
N THR A 16 36.04 -39.75 4.82
CA THR A 16 35.98 -38.30 5.17
C THR A 16 35.40 -37.53 3.96
N LEU A 17 34.06 -37.47 3.81
CA LEU A 17 33.37 -36.45 3.00
C LEU A 17 31.85 -36.45 3.23
N TRP A 18 31.36 -36.53 4.48
CA TRP A 18 29.90 -36.47 4.71
C TRP A 18 29.47 -35.45 5.76
N PHE A 19 30.38 -34.65 6.31
CA PHE A 19 30.04 -33.62 7.30
C PHE A 19 29.87 -32.19 6.73
N GLY A 20 30.18 -31.97 5.45
CA GLY A 20 30.11 -30.64 4.86
C GLY A 20 28.76 -30.21 4.27
N LEU A 21 27.88 -31.16 3.90
CA LEU A 21 26.61 -30.83 3.21
C LEU A 21 25.44 -30.52 4.14
N LEU A 22 25.43 -31.03 5.36
CA LEU A 22 24.34 -30.80 6.33
C LEU A 22 24.40 -29.40 6.98
N GLY A 23 25.59 -28.80 7.10
CA GLY A 23 25.75 -27.47 7.68
C GLY A 23 25.29 -26.35 6.74
N ALA A 24 25.50 -26.49 5.43
CA ALA A 24 25.13 -25.46 4.45
C ALA A 24 23.62 -25.37 4.22
N THR A 25 22.91 -26.48 4.24
CA THR A 25 21.44 -26.52 4.06
C THR A 25 20.68 -25.92 5.23
N VAL A 26 21.15 -26.10 6.47
CA VAL A 26 20.51 -25.51 7.67
C VAL A 26 20.66 -23.99 7.69
N VAL A 27 21.82 -23.45 7.28
CA VAL A 27 22.06 -21.99 7.22
C VAL A 27 21.21 -21.32 6.14
N ILE A 28 21.04 -21.94 4.97
CA ILE A 28 20.24 -21.39 3.86
C ILE A 28 18.75 -21.40 4.23
N VAL A 29 18.24 -22.48 4.81
CA VAL A 29 16.82 -22.54 5.24
C VAL A 29 16.55 -21.55 6.38
N GLY A 30 17.47 -21.40 7.33
CA GLY A 30 17.37 -20.41 8.41
C GLY A 30 17.35 -18.97 7.89
N SER A 31 18.17 -18.65 6.89
CA SER A 31 18.22 -17.32 6.27
C SER A 31 16.95 -17.01 5.46
N ILE A 32 16.37 -17.99 4.78
CA ILE A 32 15.11 -17.84 4.03
C ILE A 32 13.94 -17.66 5.01
N LEU A 33 13.87 -18.45 6.07
CA LEU A 33 12.82 -18.33 7.10
C LEU A 33 12.93 -17.01 7.87
N PHE A 34 14.15 -16.54 8.17
CA PHE A 34 14.36 -15.24 8.82
C PHE A 34 14.00 -14.08 7.90
N GLY A 35 14.31 -14.16 6.59
CA GLY A 35 13.90 -13.19 5.58
C GLY A 35 12.37 -13.17 5.38
N TYR A 36 11.72 -14.33 5.40
CA TYR A 36 10.26 -14.44 5.33
C TYR A 36 9.58 -13.85 6.58
N ALA A 37 10.12 -14.10 7.77
CA ALA A 37 9.60 -13.55 9.02
C ALA A 37 9.80 -12.01 9.12
N GLN A 38 10.88 -11.47 8.57
CA GLN A 38 11.13 -10.03 8.48
C GLN A 38 10.23 -9.36 7.42
N GLY A 39 9.96 -10.04 6.30
CA GLY A 39 9.01 -9.60 5.28
C GLY A 39 7.58 -9.51 5.84
N GLN A 40 7.13 -10.54 6.55
CA GLN A 40 5.82 -10.58 7.22
C GLN A 40 5.70 -9.53 8.34
N LYS A 41 6.78 -9.21 9.05
CA LYS A 41 6.78 -8.16 10.07
C LYS A 41 6.64 -6.75 9.49
N LYS A 42 7.11 -6.51 8.26
CA LYS A 42 6.91 -5.26 7.52
C LYS A 42 5.49 -5.12 6.98
N GLU A 43 4.83 -6.23 6.63
CA GLU A 43 3.44 -6.26 6.18
C GLU A 43 2.43 -6.14 7.33
N ALA A 44 2.82 -6.53 8.54
CA ALA A 44 1.95 -6.58 9.73
C ALA A 44 1.97 -5.30 10.57
N GLU A 45 2.55 -4.19 10.11
CA GLU A 45 2.27 -2.88 10.70
C GLU A 45 0.90 -2.39 10.21
N LYS A 46 -0.11 -3.25 10.47
CA LYS A 46 -1.54 -2.98 10.25
C LYS A 46 -1.87 -1.66 10.92
N MET A 47 -2.46 -0.80 10.17
CA MET A 47 -2.80 0.53 10.60
C MET A 47 -3.71 0.51 11.83
N ASN A 48 -3.15 0.94 12.94
CA ASN A 48 -3.92 1.25 14.12
C ASN A 48 -4.65 2.60 13.88
N PRO A 49 -5.99 2.62 13.80
CA PRO A 49 -6.75 3.86 13.59
C PRO A 49 -6.51 4.90 14.70
N ASN A 50 -5.90 4.50 15.83
CA ASN A 50 -5.52 5.36 16.93
C ASN A 50 -4.03 5.74 16.93
N LYS A 51 -3.26 5.36 15.90
CA LYS A 51 -1.85 5.74 15.80
C LYS A 51 -1.73 7.26 15.67
N ALA A 52 -0.91 7.86 16.51
CA ALA A 52 -0.58 9.29 16.40
C ALA A 52 0.06 9.57 15.03
N VAL A 53 -0.22 10.76 14.48
CA VAL A 53 0.42 11.20 13.23
C VAL A 53 1.93 11.29 13.47
N PRO A 54 2.78 10.66 12.65
CA PRO A 54 4.23 10.73 12.80
C PRO A 54 4.73 12.17 12.67
N GLY A 55 5.80 12.51 13.38
CA GLY A 55 6.45 13.81 13.25
C GLY A 55 7.09 14.02 11.88
N ASP A 56 7.36 15.28 11.52
CA ASP A 56 7.87 15.66 10.20
C ASP A 56 9.17 14.91 9.80
N ALA A 57 10.12 14.80 10.73
CA ALA A 57 11.38 14.08 10.50
C ALA A 57 11.16 12.60 10.17
N GLU A 58 10.19 11.95 10.80
CA GLU A 58 9.84 10.57 10.55
C GLU A 58 9.13 10.42 9.19
N LEU A 59 8.23 11.34 8.84
CA LEU A 59 7.56 11.36 7.54
C LEU A 59 8.56 11.50 6.39
N ARG A 60 9.58 12.36 6.52
CA ARG A 60 10.66 12.50 5.54
C ARG A 60 11.43 11.20 5.29
N THR A 61 11.53 10.33 6.27
CA THR A 61 12.21 9.03 6.13
C THR A 61 11.31 7.92 5.59
N LYS A 62 10.00 8.00 5.86
CA LYS A 62 9.03 6.96 5.49
C LYS A 62 8.40 7.16 4.12
N LEU A 63 8.19 8.41 3.72
CA LEU A 63 7.55 8.76 2.46
C LEU A 63 8.58 8.90 1.34
N THR A 64 8.17 8.61 0.11
CA THR A 64 8.95 9.02 -1.07
C THR A 64 8.97 10.54 -1.16
N LYS A 65 9.92 11.09 -1.94
CA LYS A 65 10.00 12.54 -2.16
C LYS A 65 8.68 13.12 -2.68
N ASP A 66 8.03 12.43 -3.63
CA ASP A 66 6.76 12.89 -4.20
C ASP A 66 5.61 12.77 -3.19
N GLN A 67 5.52 11.69 -2.43
CA GLN A 67 4.52 11.55 -1.37
C GLN A 67 4.67 12.64 -0.31
N TYR A 68 5.90 12.94 0.12
CA TYR A 68 6.15 14.00 1.08
C TYR A 68 5.79 15.37 0.49
N ARG A 69 6.26 15.69 -0.74
CA ARG A 69 5.95 16.95 -1.43
C ARG A 69 4.45 17.15 -1.58
N VAL A 70 3.71 16.12 -1.95
CA VAL A 70 2.25 16.21 -2.11
C VAL A 70 1.58 16.40 -0.74
N THR A 71 1.84 15.51 0.22
CA THR A 71 1.08 15.47 1.49
C THR A 71 1.44 16.60 2.46
N ARG A 72 2.70 17.08 2.45
CA ARG A 72 3.21 18.04 3.44
C ARG A 72 3.54 19.41 2.86
N GLU A 73 3.86 19.50 1.57
CA GLU A 73 4.25 20.73 0.89
C GLU A 73 3.19 21.20 -0.13
N CYS A 74 1.97 20.64 -0.06
CA CYS A 74 0.83 20.96 -0.95
C CYS A 74 1.18 20.85 -2.44
N GLY A 75 2.07 19.91 -2.81
CA GLY A 75 2.44 19.65 -4.18
C GLY A 75 1.34 18.94 -4.97
N THR A 76 1.46 18.94 -6.29
CA THR A 76 0.58 18.21 -7.21
C THR A 76 1.41 17.23 -8.03
N GLU A 77 1.00 15.97 -8.11
CA GLU A 77 1.61 14.95 -8.97
C GLU A 77 1.28 15.17 -10.45
N THR A 78 2.00 14.50 -11.34
CA THR A 78 1.79 14.63 -12.80
C THR A 78 0.47 13.96 -13.23
N PRO A 79 -0.37 14.64 -14.03
CA PRO A 79 -1.61 14.06 -14.55
C PRO A 79 -1.30 12.86 -15.47
N PHE A 80 -2.15 11.83 -15.43
CA PHE A 80 -2.03 10.58 -16.20
C PHE A 80 -0.76 9.76 -15.93
N GLN A 81 0.10 10.19 -14.98
CA GLN A 81 1.32 9.51 -14.58
C GLN A 81 1.32 9.26 -13.06
N ASN A 82 0.20 8.80 -12.53
CA ASN A 82 0.02 8.51 -11.11
C ASN A 82 -0.73 7.18 -10.92
N ALA A 83 -0.75 6.67 -9.70
CA ALA A 83 -1.13 5.28 -9.44
C ALA A 83 -2.62 4.99 -9.63
N TYR A 84 -3.51 5.99 -9.49
CA TYR A 84 -4.94 5.71 -9.33
C TYR A 84 -5.86 6.49 -10.27
N TRP A 85 -5.35 7.29 -11.20
CA TRP A 85 -6.22 8.00 -12.15
C TRP A 85 -7.07 7.01 -12.97
N ASP A 86 -6.49 5.86 -13.35
CA ASP A 86 -7.12 4.79 -14.16
C ASP A 86 -7.38 3.51 -13.32
N ASN A 87 -7.55 3.63 -12.00
CA ASN A 87 -7.89 2.49 -11.16
C ASN A 87 -9.40 2.31 -11.05
N HIS A 88 -9.92 1.23 -11.65
CA HIS A 88 -11.35 0.87 -11.66
C HIS A 88 -11.70 -0.28 -10.73
N ARG A 89 -10.75 -0.77 -9.93
CA ARG A 89 -10.99 -1.88 -9.00
C ARG A 89 -11.90 -1.44 -7.86
N ALA A 90 -12.77 -2.38 -7.41
CA ALA A 90 -13.59 -2.17 -6.22
C ALA A 90 -12.74 -2.12 -4.95
N GLY A 91 -12.99 -1.13 -4.07
CA GLY A 91 -12.24 -0.94 -2.84
C GLY A 91 -12.37 0.47 -2.28
N ILE A 92 -11.54 0.76 -1.27
CA ILE A 92 -11.48 2.08 -0.64
C ILE A 92 -10.10 2.71 -0.81
N TYR A 93 -10.08 4.02 -0.76
CA TYR A 93 -8.87 4.83 -0.75
C TYR A 93 -8.69 5.43 0.63
N VAL A 94 -7.54 5.15 1.25
CA VAL A 94 -7.23 5.60 2.61
C VAL A 94 -6.09 6.61 2.59
N ASP A 95 -6.04 7.47 3.59
CA ASP A 95 -4.94 8.40 3.85
C ASP A 95 -3.61 7.64 3.93
N LEU A 96 -2.62 8.07 3.19
CA LEU A 96 -1.33 7.41 3.11
C LEU A 96 -0.60 7.36 4.46
N ILE A 97 -0.75 8.39 5.29
CA ILE A 97 -0.03 8.55 6.56
C ILE A 97 -0.72 7.80 7.70
N THR A 98 -2.03 7.96 7.82
CA THR A 98 -2.79 7.43 8.97
C THR A 98 -3.67 6.25 8.64
N GLY A 99 -3.94 5.99 7.33
CA GLY A 99 -4.90 5.04 6.85
C GLY A 99 -6.36 5.34 7.13
N GLN A 100 -6.65 6.54 7.49
CA GLN A 100 -8.03 6.95 7.60
C GLN A 100 -8.77 6.71 6.27
N PRO A 101 -9.89 5.96 6.24
CA PRO A 101 -10.71 5.82 5.04
C PRO A 101 -11.23 7.17 4.57
N LEU A 102 -10.98 7.49 3.30
CA LEU A 102 -11.31 8.79 2.71
C LEU A 102 -12.34 8.69 1.60
N PHE A 103 -12.13 7.80 0.62
CA PHE A 103 -12.99 7.67 -0.55
C PHE A 103 -13.30 6.21 -0.89
N SER A 104 -14.43 5.99 -1.55
CA SER A 104 -14.84 4.69 -2.07
C SER A 104 -14.71 4.66 -3.60
N SER A 105 -14.36 3.51 -4.17
CA SER A 105 -14.39 3.29 -5.62
C SER A 105 -15.80 3.43 -6.20
N LEU A 106 -16.84 3.29 -5.39
CA LEU A 106 -18.24 3.49 -5.81
C LEU A 106 -18.56 4.94 -6.14
N ASP A 107 -17.79 5.88 -5.56
CA ASP A 107 -17.95 7.32 -5.80
C ASP A 107 -16.89 7.86 -6.76
N LYS A 108 -15.97 6.99 -7.27
CA LYS A 108 -14.96 7.35 -8.25
C LYS A 108 -15.53 7.42 -9.66
N PHE A 109 -15.08 8.39 -10.45
CA PHE A 109 -15.46 8.53 -11.85
C PHE A 109 -14.30 9.03 -12.70
N ASP A 110 -14.41 8.84 -14.02
CA ASP A 110 -13.42 9.32 -14.99
C ASP A 110 -13.69 10.76 -15.35
N SER A 111 -12.93 11.66 -14.74
CA SER A 111 -13.07 13.10 -14.97
C SER A 111 -12.32 13.61 -16.21
N GLY A 112 -11.46 12.80 -16.80
CA GLY A 112 -10.58 13.21 -17.90
C GLY A 112 -9.44 14.14 -17.50
N THR A 113 -9.27 14.44 -16.20
CA THR A 113 -8.25 15.39 -15.72
C THR A 113 -6.89 14.75 -15.48
N GLY A 114 -6.83 13.41 -15.42
CA GLY A 114 -5.58 12.66 -15.18
C GLY A 114 -5.27 12.45 -13.70
N TRP A 115 -6.19 12.77 -12.81
CA TRP A 115 -6.14 12.46 -11.38
C TRP A 115 -7.37 11.67 -10.93
N PRO A 116 -7.28 10.82 -9.90
CA PRO A 116 -8.45 10.16 -9.33
C PRO A 116 -9.46 11.19 -8.84
N SER A 117 -10.70 11.04 -9.28
CA SER A 117 -11.80 11.98 -9.02
C SER A 117 -12.96 11.26 -8.39
N PHE A 118 -13.55 11.87 -7.35
CA PHE A 118 -14.65 11.29 -6.57
C PHE A 118 -15.79 12.29 -6.43
N THR A 119 -17.03 11.79 -6.36
CA THR A 119 -18.23 12.65 -6.18
C THR A 119 -18.43 13.08 -4.75
N LYS A 120 -17.88 12.34 -3.78
CA LYS A 120 -17.93 12.62 -2.35
C LYS A 120 -16.89 11.81 -1.58
N PRO A 121 -16.50 12.21 -0.35
CA PRO A 121 -15.79 11.35 0.59
C PRO A 121 -16.71 10.26 1.16
N ILE A 122 -16.15 9.19 1.73
CA ILE A 122 -16.89 8.14 2.45
C ILE A 122 -17.77 8.75 3.56
N SER A 123 -17.22 9.74 4.27
CA SER A 123 -17.96 10.54 5.26
C SER A 123 -17.34 11.94 5.30
N LYS A 124 -18.18 12.97 5.48
CA LYS A 124 -17.74 14.37 5.46
C LYS A 124 -16.74 14.71 6.57
N ASP A 125 -16.81 14.03 7.71
CA ASP A 125 -15.88 14.22 8.83
C ASP A 125 -14.44 13.71 8.56
N LYS A 126 -14.23 12.97 7.47
CA LYS A 126 -12.92 12.43 7.10
C LYS A 126 -12.04 13.43 6.35
N VAL A 127 -12.63 14.48 5.84
CA VAL A 127 -11.92 15.54 5.12
C VAL A 127 -12.21 16.91 5.72
N VAL A 128 -11.29 17.84 5.53
CA VAL A 128 -11.44 19.25 5.88
C VAL A 128 -11.25 20.05 4.60
N GLU A 129 -12.16 20.98 4.35
CA GLU A 129 -12.10 21.90 3.23
C GLU A 129 -11.57 23.26 3.72
N LYS A 130 -10.56 23.79 3.04
CA LYS A 130 -9.93 25.09 3.35
C LYS A 130 -9.85 25.93 2.09
N ARG A 131 -10.00 27.26 2.26
CA ARG A 131 -9.76 28.19 1.15
C ARG A 131 -8.28 28.19 0.77
N ASP A 132 -8.00 28.04 -0.51
CA ASP A 132 -6.68 28.13 -1.12
C ASP A 132 -6.65 29.26 -2.13
N SER A 133 -5.88 30.32 -1.83
CA SER A 133 -5.67 31.49 -2.70
C SER A 133 -4.28 31.48 -3.34
N SER A 134 -3.60 30.33 -3.37
CA SER A 134 -2.27 30.20 -3.98
C SER A 134 -2.33 30.26 -5.51
N HIS A 135 -1.19 30.53 -6.13
CA HIS A 135 -1.05 30.55 -7.59
C HIS A 135 -2.00 31.51 -8.33
N GLY A 136 -2.52 32.54 -7.64
CA GLY A 136 -3.45 33.51 -8.23
C GLY A 136 -4.85 32.94 -8.54
N MET A 137 -5.20 31.79 -7.95
CA MET A 137 -6.49 31.13 -8.09
C MET A 137 -7.21 31.07 -6.75
N GLU A 138 -8.55 31.12 -6.79
CA GLU A 138 -9.39 30.84 -5.62
C GLU A 138 -9.93 29.43 -5.78
N ARG A 139 -9.54 28.54 -4.86
CA ARG A 139 -9.94 27.13 -4.87
C ARG A 139 -10.29 26.66 -3.45
N THR A 140 -10.93 25.52 -3.35
CA THR A 140 -11.17 24.82 -2.08
C THR A 140 -10.23 23.63 -1.98
N GLU A 141 -9.20 23.76 -1.11
CA GLU A 141 -8.29 22.68 -0.78
C GLU A 141 -9.00 21.61 0.06
N VAL A 142 -8.73 20.35 -0.22
CA VAL A 142 -9.20 19.20 0.55
C VAL A 142 -8.01 18.57 1.28
N ARG A 143 -8.15 18.41 2.60
CA ARG A 143 -7.14 17.82 3.48
C ARG A 143 -7.73 16.63 4.24
N SER A 144 -6.89 15.66 4.63
CA SER A 144 -7.28 14.62 5.58
C SER A 144 -7.55 15.23 6.95
N SER A 145 -8.70 14.92 7.57
CA SER A 145 -9.05 15.45 8.89
C SER A 145 -8.12 14.95 10.00
N LYS A 146 -7.47 13.79 9.81
CA LYS A 146 -6.63 13.15 10.81
C LYS A 146 -5.15 13.50 10.66
N SER A 147 -4.60 13.43 9.45
CA SER A 147 -3.17 13.68 9.20
C SER A 147 -2.85 15.12 8.85
N ASP A 148 -3.86 15.93 8.55
CA ASP A 148 -3.74 17.24 7.89
C ASP A 148 -2.92 17.16 6.58
N SER A 149 -2.91 15.99 5.92
CA SER A 149 -2.28 15.84 4.61
C SER A 149 -3.07 16.60 3.55
N HIS A 150 -2.36 17.34 2.70
CA HIS A 150 -2.94 17.82 1.46
C HIS A 150 -3.36 16.63 0.59
N LEU A 151 -4.63 16.60 0.18
CA LEU A 151 -5.17 15.56 -0.71
C LEU A 151 -5.31 16.09 -2.14
N GLY A 152 -5.79 17.31 -2.30
CA GLY A 152 -6.12 17.92 -3.58
C GLY A 152 -7.12 19.06 -3.40
N HIS A 153 -8.06 19.19 -4.33
CA HIS A 153 -9.07 20.25 -4.32
C HIS A 153 -10.46 19.70 -4.68
N VAL A 154 -11.50 20.40 -4.25
CA VAL A 154 -12.88 20.13 -4.66
C VAL A 154 -13.37 21.24 -5.60
N PHE A 155 -14.11 20.83 -6.63
CA PHE A 155 -14.69 21.68 -7.68
C PHE A 155 -16.19 21.40 -7.82
N GLU A 156 -16.94 22.35 -8.37
CA GLU A 156 -18.39 22.26 -8.60
C GLU A 156 -18.74 21.82 -10.05
N ASP A 157 -17.86 21.06 -10.67
CA ASP A 157 -17.97 20.55 -12.04
C ASP A 157 -18.10 19.01 -12.10
N GLY A 158 -18.48 18.39 -10.99
CA GLY A 158 -18.70 16.96 -10.89
C GLY A 158 -20.07 16.52 -11.40
N PRO A 159 -20.29 15.19 -11.54
CA PRO A 159 -21.57 14.65 -11.98
C PRO A 159 -22.65 14.76 -10.90
N ALA A 160 -23.92 14.72 -11.34
CA ALA A 160 -25.06 14.57 -10.43
C ALA A 160 -24.91 13.26 -9.62
N PRO A 161 -25.49 13.16 -8.40
CA PRO A 161 -26.36 14.15 -7.75
C PRO A 161 -25.62 15.24 -6.97
N THR A 162 -24.31 15.11 -6.71
CA THR A 162 -23.58 16.04 -5.83
C THR A 162 -23.13 17.31 -6.56
N GLY A 163 -22.87 17.23 -7.85
CA GLY A 163 -22.22 18.30 -8.62
C GLY A 163 -20.77 18.54 -8.22
N GLN A 164 -20.22 17.77 -7.26
CA GLN A 164 -18.87 17.96 -6.73
C GLN A 164 -17.88 16.98 -7.36
N ARG A 165 -16.66 17.47 -7.60
CA ARG A 165 -15.52 16.67 -8.01
C ARG A 165 -14.35 16.88 -7.05
N TYR A 166 -14.11 15.89 -6.19
CA TYR A 166 -12.92 15.82 -5.37
C TYR A 166 -11.77 15.28 -6.22
N CYS A 167 -10.89 16.18 -6.70
CA CYS A 167 -9.71 15.85 -7.50
C CYS A 167 -8.53 15.64 -6.56
N VAL A 168 -8.08 14.40 -6.42
CA VAL A 168 -7.19 13.98 -5.35
C VAL A 168 -5.88 13.40 -5.93
N ASN A 169 -4.75 13.70 -5.29
CA ASN A 169 -3.46 13.13 -5.66
C ASN A 169 -3.36 11.67 -5.22
N SER A 170 -3.00 10.76 -6.13
CA SER A 170 -2.69 9.36 -5.81
C SER A 170 -1.60 9.22 -4.77
N ALA A 171 -0.60 10.11 -4.81
CA ALA A 171 0.52 10.12 -3.88
C ALA A 171 0.12 10.38 -2.41
N ALA A 172 -1.09 10.91 -2.17
CA ALA A 172 -1.66 11.11 -0.84
C ALA A 172 -2.50 9.92 -0.36
N LEU A 173 -2.70 8.90 -1.21
CA LEU A 173 -3.63 7.80 -0.99
C LEU A 173 -2.92 6.44 -0.97
N ARG A 174 -3.55 5.46 -0.31
CA ARG A 174 -3.32 4.03 -0.47
C ARG A 174 -4.65 3.36 -0.83
N PHE A 175 -4.65 2.55 -1.87
CA PHE A 175 -5.84 1.79 -2.28
C PHE A 175 -5.88 0.44 -1.58
N ILE A 176 -7.04 0.08 -1.02
CA ILE A 176 -7.33 -1.22 -0.41
C ILE A 176 -8.44 -1.87 -1.23
N PRO A 177 -8.15 -2.94 -1.96
CA PRO A 177 -9.16 -3.65 -2.72
C PRO A 177 -10.14 -4.39 -1.80
N VAL A 178 -11.38 -4.61 -2.28
CA VAL A 178 -12.48 -5.22 -1.49
C VAL A 178 -12.04 -6.54 -0.86
N GLU A 179 -11.36 -7.39 -1.60
CA GLU A 179 -10.88 -8.70 -1.15
C GLU A 179 -9.85 -8.64 -0.01
N LYS A 180 -9.25 -7.46 0.23
CA LYS A 180 -8.27 -7.22 1.29
C LYS A 180 -8.82 -6.43 2.49
N LEU A 181 -10.05 -5.88 2.40
CA LEU A 181 -10.60 -5.02 3.45
C LEU A 181 -10.61 -5.69 4.82
N LYS A 182 -11.03 -6.96 4.91
CA LYS A 182 -11.07 -7.68 6.19
C LYS A 182 -9.66 -7.93 6.75
N GLU A 183 -8.74 -8.36 5.89
CA GLU A 183 -7.35 -8.65 6.26
C GLU A 183 -6.62 -7.40 6.74
N GLU A 184 -6.88 -6.25 6.09
CA GLU A 184 -6.24 -4.97 6.37
C GLU A 184 -6.92 -4.18 7.51
N GLY A 185 -7.95 -4.74 8.15
CA GLY A 185 -8.61 -4.11 9.30
C GLY A 185 -9.74 -3.14 8.93
N TYR A 186 -10.20 -3.14 7.67
CA TYR A 186 -11.30 -2.31 7.15
C TYR A 186 -12.57 -3.11 6.88
N GLY A 187 -12.79 -4.23 7.58
CA GLY A 187 -13.92 -5.14 7.35
C GLY A 187 -15.29 -4.48 7.45
N GLU A 188 -15.43 -3.40 8.23
CA GLU A 188 -16.66 -2.62 8.32
C GLU A 188 -17.11 -2.01 6.99
N TYR A 189 -16.16 -1.70 6.09
CA TYR A 189 -16.43 -1.12 4.77
C TYR A 189 -16.87 -2.17 3.73
N LEU A 190 -16.84 -3.46 4.03
CA LEU A 190 -17.44 -4.50 3.18
C LEU A 190 -18.93 -4.26 2.94
N ALA A 191 -19.63 -3.69 3.91
CA ALA A 191 -21.03 -3.34 3.77
C ALA A 191 -21.33 -2.36 2.61
N LEU A 192 -20.34 -1.61 2.13
CA LEU A 192 -20.47 -0.77 0.94
C LEU A 192 -20.53 -1.61 -0.35
N PHE A 193 -20.03 -2.85 -0.34
CA PHE A 193 -19.85 -3.70 -1.52
C PHE A 193 -20.64 -5.02 -1.40
N PRO A 194 -21.98 -5.01 -1.36
CA PRO A 194 -22.80 -6.18 -0.99
C PRO A 194 -22.67 -7.39 -1.95
N GLN A 195 -22.10 -7.21 -3.13
CA GLN A 195 -21.91 -8.29 -4.12
C GLN A 195 -20.57 -9.05 -3.99
N SER A 196 -19.65 -8.60 -3.15
CA SER A 196 -18.34 -9.22 -3.00
C SER A 196 -18.32 -10.46 -2.09
N GLU A 197 -19.37 -10.69 -1.30
CA GLU A 197 -19.50 -11.85 -0.40
C GLU A 197 -19.90 -13.15 -1.13
N SER A 198 -20.55 -13.05 -2.29
CA SER A 198 -21.10 -14.23 -2.99
C SER A 198 -20.07 -15.06 -3.77
N GLN A 199 -18.83 -14.61 -3.92
CA GLN A 199 -17.81 -15.36 -4.67
C GLN A 199 -16.88 -16.23 -3.80
N ASN A 200 -16.94 -16.11 -2.46
CA ASN A 200 -16.12 -16.91 -1.55
C ASN A 200 -16.80 -18.17 -0.98
N ASN A 201 -18.04 -18.47 -1.37
CA ASN A 201 -18.80 -19.62 -0.89
C ASN A 201 -19.23 -20.57 -2.02
N GLN A 202 -18.40 -20.83 -3.01
CA GLN A 202 -18.59 -22.02 -3.86
C GLN A 202 -17.68 -23.15 -3.38
N PRO A 203 -18.26 -24.34 -3.10
CA PRO A 203 -17.55 -25.51 -2.58
C PRO A 203 -16.58 -26.12 -3.61
#